data_06ee66b8648347dec210d51e3e699aa1
#
_entry.id   06ee66b8648347dec210d51e3e699aa1
#
_cell.length_a   1.000
_cell.length_b   1.000
_cell.length_c   1.000
_cell.angle_alpha   90.00
_cell.angle_beta   90.00
_cell.angle_gamma   90.00
#
_symmetry.space_group_name_H-M   'P 1'
#
loop_
_entity.id
_entity.type
_entity.pdbx_description
1 polymer ?
#
loop_
_entity_poly.entity_id
_entity_poly.type
_entity_poly.pdbx_seq_one_letter_code
_entity_poly.pdbx_strand_id
1 'polypeptide(L)' 'MKWVCNICGYEYDEEKGDVDNGIEPGTKMDDDFVCPLCGVGKDDFSQID' A
#
# COMPACT_ATOMS: atom_id res chain seq x y z
N MET A 1 8.15 6.79 1.20
CA MET A 1 6.97 7.26 0.45
C MET A 1 5.72 6.59 0.99
N LYS A 2 4.65 7.33 1.08
CA LYS A 2 3.39 6.82 1.64
C LYS A 2 2.30 6.87 0.61
N TRP A 3 1.42 5.88 0.69
CA TRP A 3 0.30 5.73 -0.22
C TRP A 3 -0.98 5.52 0.56
N VAL A 4 -2.10 5.95 0.02
CA VAL A 4 -3.40 5.72 0.61
C VAL A 4 -4.34 5.08 -0.41
N CYS A 5 -5.08 4.07 0.04
CA CYS A 5 -6.12 3.46 -0.77
C CYS A 5 -7.32 4.41 -0.83
N ASN A 6 -7.72 4.78 -2.04
CA ASN A 6 -8.83 5.72 -2.24
C ASN A 6 -10.20 5.11 -1.95
N ILE A 7 -10.25 3.79 -1.78
CA ILE A 7 -11.51 3.07 -1.58
C ILE A 7 -11.78 2.83 -0.09
N CYS A 8 -10.82 2.27 0.64
CA CYS A 8 -11.02 1.91 2.04
C CYS A 8 -10.20 2.76 3.03
N GLY A 9 -9.28 3.59 2.53
CA GLY A 9 -8.46 4.44 3.40
C GLY A 9 -7.23 3.75 3.98
N TYR A 10 -6.90 2.55 3.53
CA TYR A 10 -5.69 1.87 3.96
C TYR A 10 -4.45 2.68 3.60
N GLU A 11 -3.52 2.84 4.55
CA GLU A 11 -2.28 3.57 4.31
C GLU A 11 -1.10 2.60 4.28
N TYR A 12 -0.27 2.72 3.26
CA TYR A 12 0.93 1.92 3.10
C TYR A 12 2.17 2.81 3.11
N ASP A 13 3.10 2.52 4.02
CA ASP A 13 4.37 3.22 4.13
C ASP A 13 5.46 2.29 3.60
N GLU A 14 6.13 2.69 2.51
CA GLU A 14 7.16 1.86 1.90
C GLU A 14 8.35 1.63 2.82
N GLU A 15 8.63 2.58 3.72
CA GLU A 15 9.75 2.42 4.66
C GLU A 15 9.45 1.41 5.75
N LYS A 16 8.20 1.39 6.22
CA LYS A 16 7.77 0.51 7.30
C LYS A 16 7.28 -0.84 6.80
N GLY A 17 6.85 -0.89 5.53
CA GLY A 17 6.18 -2.06 5.00
C GLY A 17 4.85 -2.30 5.69
N ASP A 18 4.42 -3.54 5.67
CA ASP A 18 3.21 -3.96 6.38
C ASP A 18 3.41 -5.40 6.85
N VAL A 19 4.13 -5.55 7.95
CA VAL A 19 4.53 -6.86 8.47
C VAL A 19 3.32 -7.74 8.77
N ASP A 20 2.23 -7.13 9.25
CA ASP A 20 1.00 -7.87 9.57
C ASP A 20 0.38 -8.52 8.32
N ASN A 21 0.66 -7.98 7.15
CA ASN A 21 0.18 -8.51 5.88
C ASN A 21 1.30 -9.14 5.04
N GLY A 22 2.45 -9.40 5.66
CA GLY A 22 3.54 -10.10 5.02
C GLY A 22 4.41 -9.24 4.11
N ILE A 23 4.36 -7.93 4.25
CA ILE A 23 5.14 -7.00 3.42
C ILE A 23 6.32 -6.47 4.24
N GLU A 24 7.53 -6.76 3.79
CA GLU A 24 8.74 -6.37 4.52
C GLU A 24 8.99 -4.86 4.43
N PRO A 25 9.61 -4.25 5.47
CA PRO A 25 10.05 -2.86 5.39
C PRO A 25 10.97 -2.63 4.19
N GLY A 26 10.80 -1.48 3.53
CA GLY A 26 11.57 -1.15 2.36
C GLY A 26 11.03 -1.67 1.04
N THR A 27 9.89 -2.35 1.08
CA THR A 27 9.24 -2.85 -0.13
C THR A 27 8.47 -1.72 -0.81
N LYS A 28 8.83 -1.42 -2.04
CA LYS A 28 8.16 -0.38 -2.81
C LYS A 28 6.82 -0.90 -3.35
N MET A 29 5.87 0.02 -3.48
CA MET A 29 4.60 -0.31 -4.12
C MET A 29 4.84 -0.54 -5.62
N ASP A 30 4.51 -1.73 -6.11
CA ASP A 30 4.68 -2.08 -7.52
C ASP A 30 3.33 -2.15 -8.22
N ASP A 31 3.37 -2.45 -9.53
CA ASP A 31 2.14 -2.50 -10.34
C ASP A 31 1.22 -3.65 -9.96
N ASP A 32 1.76 -4.66 -9.29
CA ASP A 32 0.99 -5.84 -8.86
C ASP A 32 0.47 -5.72 -7.44
N PHE A 33 0.76 -4.61 -6.77
CA PHE A 33 0.33 -4.40 -5.39
C PHE A 33 -1.19 -4.33 -5.31
N VAL A 34 -1.74 -5.03 -4.32
CA VAL A 34 -3.18 -4.98 -4.04
C VAL A 34 -3.39 -4.60 -2.59
N CYS A 35 -4.46 -3.86 -2.34
CA CYS A 35 -4.82 -3.47 -0.99
C CYS A 35 -5.14 -4.71 -0.16
N PRO A 36 -4.48 -4.90 1.00
CA PRO A 36 -4.75 -6.08 1.84
C PRO A 36 -6.11 -6.04 2.51
N LEU A 37 -6.78 -4.89 2.51
CA LEU A 37 -8.08 -4.74 3.18
C LEU A 37 -9.25 -4.87 2.21
N CYS A 38 -9.16 -4.24 1.03
CA CYS A 38 -10.29 -4.24 0.09
C CYS A 38 -9.96 -4.87 -1.26
N GLY A 39 -8.70 -5.18 -1.53
CA GLY A 39 -8.31 -5.92 -2.73
C GLY A 39 -8.18 -5.12 -4.01
N VAL A 40 -8.28 -3.80 -3.96
CA VAL A 40 -8.10 -2.98 -5.17
C VAL A 40 -6.63 -2.88 -5.54
N GLY A 41 -6.35 -2.61 -6.79
CA GLY A 41 -4.99 -2.50 -7.30
C GLY A 41 -4.37 -1.14 -7.05
N LYS A 42 -3.11 -0.99 -7.50
CA LYS A 42 -2.35 0.24 -7.34
C LYS A 42 -3.05 1.47 -7.93
N ASP A 43 -3.84 1.29 -8.98
CA ASP A 43 -4.55 2.39 -9.62
C ASP A 43 -5.51 3.11 -8.68
N ASP A 44 -5.94 2.46 -7.61
CA ASP A 44 -6.83 3.04 -6.61
C ASP A 44 -6.06 3.57 -5.40
N PHE A 45 -4.76 3.73 -5.53
CA PHE A 45 -3.91 4.32 -4.51
C PHE A 45 -3.41 5.69 -4.96
N SER A 46 -3.26 6.60 -3.99
CA SER A 46 -2.65 7.91 -4.22
C SER A 46 -1.43 8.08 -3.32
N GLN A 47 -0.38 8.68 -3.85
CA GLN A 47 0.79 9.00 -3.05
C GLN A 47 0.50 10.24 -2.21
N ILE A 48 0.80 10.17 -0.91
CA ILE A 48 0.40 11.21 0.04
C ILE A 48 1.57 11.93 0.72
N ASP A 49 2.81 11.64 0.30
CA ASP A 49 3.96 12.38 0.87
C ASP A 49 4.80 13.07 -0.20
#